data_e299eec56ab4ef0ab18cbd42a9fda7f1
#
_entry.id   e299eec56ab4ef0ab18cbd42a9fda7f1
#
_cell.length_a   1.000
_cell.length_b   1.000
_cell.length_c   1.000
_cell.angle_alpha   90.00
_cell.angle_beta   90.00
_cell.angle_gamma   90.00
#
_symmetry.space_group_name_H-M   'P 1'
#
loop_
_entity.id
_entity.type
_entity.pdbx_description
1 polymer ?
#
loop_
_entity_poly.entity_id
_entity_poly.type
_entity_poly.pdbx_seq_one_letter_code
_entity_poly.pdbx_strand_id
1 'polypeptide(L)'
;MNKVIEQLQNRRSVRNFTGEKVKDEDLELILRTAQRAPSSVNGQQISLIVTRDKEKLKKIAEICGGQGHIANSDVFITILIDYHRGQYASKSINRPNVAAHTADGILVGAIDAGIMLTSIQAAAESLGYGANYYWSIKKRSSSIN
;
A
#
# COMPACT_ATOMS: atom_id res chain seq x y z
N MET A 1 -12.96 -24.01 -12.66
CA MET A 1 -13.21 -22.70 -12.03
C MET A 1 -12.35 -21.68 -12.76
N ASN A 2 -12.77 -20.40 -12.83
CA ASN A 2 -11.96 -19.34 -13.45
C ASN A 2 -10.71 -19.08 -12.58
N LYS A 3 -9.54 -18.89 -13.19
CA LYS A 3 -8.26 -18.68 -12.49
C LYS A 3 -8.29 -17.51 -11.49
N VAL A 4 -9.00 -16.44 -11.81
CA VAL A 4 -9.13 -15.27 -10.89
C VAL A 4 -9.92 -15.65 -9.63
N ILE A 5 -11.03 -16.37 -9.79
CA ILE A 5 -11.83 -16.83 -8.64
C ILE A 5 -11.02 -17.80 -7.79
N GLU A 6 -10.33 -18.74 -8.42
CA GLU A 6 -9.46 -19.71 -7.75
C GLU A 6 -8.36 -19.00 -6.94
N GLN A 7 -7.69 -18.02 -7.52
CA GLN A 7 -6.68 -17.21 -6.85
C GLN A 7 -7.25 -16.47 -5.63
N LEU A 8 -8.39 -15.82 -5.79
CA LEU A 8 -9.02 -15.06 -4.70
C LEU A 8 -9.48 -15.98 -3.55
N GLN A 9 -9.99 -17.18 -3.86
CA GLN A 9 -10.39 -18.15 -2.85
C GLN A 9 -9.19 -18.79 -2.12
N ASN A 10 -8.05 -18.93 -2.79
CA ASN A 10 -6.82 -19.47 -2.23
C ASN A 10 -5.95 -18.40 -1.52
N ARG A 11 -6.35 -17.13 -1.57
CA ARG A 11 -5.62 -16.02 -0.95
C ARG A 11 -5.41 -16.25 0.55
N ARG A 12 -4.20 -16.04 1.00
CA ARG A 12 -3.84 -16.10 2.44
C ARG A 12 -2.76 -15.09 2.79
N SER A 13 -2.70 -14.67 4.05
CA SER A 13 -1.61 -13.83 4.56
C SER A 13 -0.34 -14.66 4.76
N VAL A 14 0.67 -14.41 3.95
CA VAL A 14 1.97 -15.08 4.03
C VAL A 14 2.90 -14.24 4.91
N ARG A 15 3.46 -14.84 5.96
CA ARG A 15 4.37 -14.19 6.93
C ARG A 15 5.73 -14.91 7.04
N ASN A 16 5.87 -16.04 6.38
CA ASN A 16 7.14 -16.77 6.29
C ASN A 16 7.60 -16.74 4.85
N PHE A 17 8.59 -15.89 4.57
CA PHE A 17 9.12 -15.68 3.23
C PHE A 17 10.35 -16.56 3.00
N THR A 18 10.56 -16.99 1.75
CA THR A 18 11.69 -17.84 1.33
C THR A 18 13.03 -17.11 1.39
N GLY A 19 13.02 -15.78 1.39
CA GLY A 19 14.22 -14.95 1.27
C GLY A 19 14.62 -14.67 -0.19
N GLU A 20 13.91 -15.24 -1.16
CA GLU A 20 14.11 -14.92 -2.57
C GLU A 20 13.70 -13.48 -2.87
N LYS A 21 14.44 -12.86 -3.79
CA LYS A 21 14.15 -11.49 -4.19
C LYS A 21 12.99 -11.43 -5.17
N VAL A 22 12.14 -10.43 -4.99
CA VAL A 22 11.15 -10.04 -6.00
C VAL A 22 11.91 -9.44 -7.19
N LYS A 23 11.67 -9.97 -8.39
CA LYS A 23 12.29 -9.45 -9.60
C LYS A 23 11.83 -8.02 -9.86
N ASP A 24 12.72 -7.17 -10.37
CA ASP A 24 12.40 -5.76 -10.60
C ASP A 24 11.30 -5.58 -11.65
N GLU A 25 11.31 -6.43 -12.69
CA GLU A 25 10.27 -6.47 -13.72
C GLU A 25 8.90 -6.87 -13.17
N ASP A 26 8.85 -7.84 -12.25
CA ASP A 26 7.62 -8.28 -11.60
C ASP A 26 7.10 -7.19 -10.64
N LEU A 27 8.00 -6.55 -9.88
CA LEU A 27 7.64 -5.44 -9.02
C LEU A 27 7.04 -4.27 -9.83
N GLU A 28 7.68 -3.91 -10.95
CA GLU A 28 7.15 -2.87 -11.84
C GLU A 28 5.76 -3.25 -12.37
N LEU A 29 5.57 -4.49 -12.79
CA LEU A 29 4.27 -4.99 -13.27
C LEU A 29 3.20 -4.93 -12.18
N ILE A 30 3.54 -5.33 -10.94
CA ILE A 30 2.65 -5.22 -9.77
C ILE A 30 2.22 -3.76 -9.56
N LEU A 31 3.17 -2.83 -9.54
CA LEU A 31 2.90 -1.41 -9.31
C LEU A 31 2.06 -0.79 -10.43
N ARG A 32 2.37 -1.09 -11.70
CA ARG A 32 1.58 -0.63 -12.85
C ARG A 32 0.15 -1.18 -12.82
N THR A 33 -0.02 -2.45 -12.43
CA THR A 33 -1.34 -3.07 -12.27
C THR A 33 -2.11 -2.38 -11.16
N ALA A 34 -1.47 -2.11 -10.03
CA ALA A 34 -2.08 -1.40 -8.91
C ALA A 34 -2.56 0.01 -9.31
N GLN A 35 -1.81 0.74 -10.13
CA GLN A 35 -2.20 2.06 -10.64
C GLN A 35 -3.46 2.04 -11.53
N ARG A 36 -3.90 0.86 -11.99
CA ARG A 36 -5.17 0.71 -12.71
C ARG A 36 -6.37 0.56 -11.79
N ALA A 37 -6.15 0.49 -10.48
CA ALA A 37 -7.23 0.46 -9.50
C ALA A 37 -8.11 1.71 -9.63
N PRO A 38 -9.44 1.58 -9.55
CA PRO A 38 -10.33 2.73 -9.58
C PRO A 38 -10.12 3.60 -8.34
N SER A 39 -10.34 4.90 -8.47
CA SER A 39 -10.38 5.85 -7.37
C SER A 39 -11.61 6.74 -7.44
N SER A 40 -12.08 7.22 -6.30
CA SER A 40 -13.23 8.11 -6.23
C SER A 40 -13.03 9.32 -7.15
N VAL A 41 -14.01 9.59 -8.00
CA VAL A 41 -14.01 10.67 -9.02
C VAL A 41 -12.73 10.74 -9.87
N ASN A 42 -12.03 9.61 -10.02
CA ASN A 42 -10.71 9.55 -10.64
C ASN A 42 -9.69 10.51 -10.00
N GLY A 43 -9.82 10.74 -8.70
CA GLY A 43 -9.00 11.70 -7.95
C GLY A 43 -7.55 11.25 -7.76
N GLN A 44 -7.27 9.95 -7.91
CA GLN A 44 -5.93 9.35 -7.87
C GLN A 44 -5.11 9.78 -6.64
N GLN A 45 -5.77 9.88 -5.49
CA GLN A 45 -5.23 10.36 -4.22
C GLN A 45 -4.44 9.30 -3.45
N ILE A 46 -3.83 8.35 -4.14
CA ILE A 46 -2.97 7.34 -3.52
C ILE A 46 -1.55 7.46 -4.07
N SER A 47 -0.59 7.47 -3.16
CA SER A 47 0.84 7.38 -3.46
C SER A 47 1.42 6.11 -2.85
N LEU A 48 2.37 5.50 -3.56
CA LEU A 48 3.06 4.29 -3.14
C LEU A 48 4.53 4.59 -2.87
N ILE A 49 5.04 4.13 -1.72
CA ILE A 49 6.46 4.15 -1.40
C ILE A 49 6.95 2.71 -1.34
N VAL A 50 7.88 2.35 -2.19
CA VAL A 50 8.51 1.04 -2.22
C VAL A 50 9.81 1.07 -1.43
N THR A 51 9.93 0.17 -0.46
CA THR A 51 11.12 0.03 0.38
C THR A 51 11.71 -1.37 0.22
N ARG A 52 12.99 -1.45 -0.18
CA ARG A 52 13.78 -2.70 -0.28
C ARG A 52 15.05 -2.64 0.60
N ASP A 53 15.40 -1.46 1.10
CA ASP A 53 16.54 -1.27 1.98
C ASP A 53 16.34 -1.97 3.30
N LYS A 54 17.24 -2.89 3.66
CA LYS A 54 17.09 -3.76 4.82
C LYS A 54 17.10 -3.01 6.15
N GLU A 55 17.85 -1.92 6.26
CA GLU A 55 17.87 -1.12 7.50
C GLU A 55 16.56 -0.34 7.66
N LYS A 56 15.99 0.16 6.55
CA LYS A 56 14.66 0.79 6.58
C LYS A 56 13.58 -0.23 6.90
N LEU A 57 13.63 -1.45 6.35
CA LEU A 57 12.69 -2.53 6.66
C LEU A 57 12.72 -2.90 8.15
N LYS A 58 13.89 -2.98 8.78
CA LYS A 58 14.01 -3.19 10.22
C LYS A 58 13.34 -2.08 11.03
N LYS A 59 13.58 -0.81 10.66
CA LYS A 59 12.95 0.34 11.31
C LYS A 59 11.41 0.33 11.14
N ILE A 60 10.93 -0.01 9.95
CA ILE A 60 9.48 -0.17 9.70
C ILE A 60 8.92 -1.29 10.57
N ALA A 61 9.60 -2.43 10.66
CA ALA A 61 9.20 -3.53 11.51
C ALA A 61 9.07 -3.13 12.99
N GLU A 62 10.03 -2.36 13.51
CA GLU A 62 9.99 -1.80 14.87
C GLU A 62 8.78 -0.90 15.09
N ILE A 63 8.54 0.05 14.17
CA ILE A 63 7.37 0.95 14.20
C ILE A 63 6.06 0.15 14.15
N CYS A 64 6.04 -0.93 13.38
CA CYS A 64 4.91 -1.85 13.26
C CYS A 64 4.77 -2.83 14.45
N GLY A 65 5.44 -2.59 15.57
CA GLY A 65 5.32 -3.40 16.77
C GLY A 65 6.20 -4.64 16.81
N GLY A 66 7.36 -4.62 16.12
CA GLY A 66 8.36 -5.68 16.14
C GLY A 66 8.01 -6.86 15.21
N GLN A 67 7.30 -6.62 14.12
CA GLN A 67 6.87 -7.67 13.20
C GLN A 67 8.06 -8.20 12.36
N GLY A 68 8.64 -9.33 12.79
CA GLY A 68 9.83 -9.91 12.15
C GLY A 68 9.65 -10.21 10.66
N HIS A 69 8.46 -10.56 10.20
CA HIS A 69 8.19 -10.81 8.78
C HIS A 69 8.34 -9.56 7.92
N ILE A 70 8.14 -8.35 8.47
CA ILE A 70 8.39 -7.10 7.75
C ILE A 70 9.90 -6.90 7.55
N ALA A 71 10.71 -7.11 8.60
CA ALA A 71 12.16 -7.02 8.50
C ALA A 71 12.75 -8.03 7.52
N ASN A 72 12.14 -9.22 7.43
CA ASN A 72 12.58 -10.32 6.56
C ASN A 72 11.99 -10.25 5.14
N SER A 73 11.05 -9.34 4.86
CA SER A 73 10.52 -9.16 3.52
C SER A 73 11.59 -8.62 2.56
N ASP A 74 11.43 -8.86 1.26
CA ASP A 74 12.28 -8.24 0.24
C ASP A 74 11.72 -6.86 -0.16
N VAL A 75 10.39 -6.73 -0.17
CA VAL A 75 9.69 -5.51 -0.56
C VAL A 75 8.65 -5.16 0.49
N PHE A 76 8.60 -3.90 0.87
CA PHE A 76 7.51 -3.31 1.65
C PHE A 76 6.93 -2.12 0.88
N ILE A 77 5.61 -2.15 0.61
CA ILE A 77 4.92 -1.09 -0.10
C ILE A 77 4.05 -0.33 0.90
N THR A 78 4.40 0.94 1.15
CA THR A 78 3.57 1.84 1.95
C THR A 78 2.55 2.52 1.03
N ILE A 79 1.28 2.41 1.38
CA ILE A 79 0.17 3.05 0.67
C ILE A 79 -0.21 4.31 1.46
N LEU A 80 -0.15 5.46 0.81
CA LEU A 80 -0.41 6.76 1.41
C LEU A 80 -1.64 7.40 0.77
N ILE A 81 -2.51 7.96 1.60
CA ILE A 81 -3.54 8.90 1.15
C ILE A 81 -2.83 10.23 0.89
N ASP A 82 -2.80 10.66 -0.37
CA ASP A 82 -2.02 11.80 -0.82
C ASP A 82 -2.86 12.73 -1.70
N TYR A 83 -3.39 13.77 -1.08
CA TYR A 83 -4.19 14.79 -1.76
C TYR A 83 -3.37 15.88 -2.43
N HIS A 84 -2.02 15.82 -2.36
CA HIS A 84 -1.15 16.90 -2.84
C HIS A 84 -1.37 17.22 -4.33
N ARG A 85 -1.50 16.21 -5.17
CA ARG A 85 -1.75 16.38 -6.62
C ARG A 85 -3.07 17.12 -6.88
N GLY A 86 -4.15 16.71 -6.21
CA GLY A 86 -5.45 17.35 -6.31
C GLY A 86 -5.44 18.78 -5.79
N GLN A 87 -4.73 19.04 -4.68
CA GLN A 87 -4.56 20.40 -4.14
C GLN A 87 -3.76 21.29 -5.10
N TYR A 88 -2.70 20.77 -5.71
CA TYR A 88 -1.90 21.50 -6.68
C TYR A 88 -2.74 21.88 -7.91
N ALA A 89 -3.48 20.92 -8.47
CA ALA A 89 -4.34 21.15 -9.62
C ALA A 89 -5.46 22.17 -9.30
N SER A 90 -6.08 22.09 -8.13
CA SER A 90 -7.15 23.00 -7.74
C SER A 90 -6.67 24.44 -7.51
N LYS A 91 -5.43 24.63 -7.03
CA LYS A 91 -4.80 25.94 -6.91
C LYS A 91 -4.65 26.63 -8.28
N SER A 92 -4.31 25.89 -9.34
CA SER A 92 -4.13 26.46 -10.68
C SER A 92 -5.41 27.06 -11.28
N ILE A 93 -6.58 26.68 -10.77
CA ILE A 93 -7.89 27.18 -11.20
C ILE A 93 -8.60 28.01 -10.11
N ASN A 94 -7.86 28.45 -9.06
CA ASN A 94 -8.39 29.19 -7.93
C ASN A 94 -9.59 28.52 -7.22
N ARG A 95 -9.61 27.18 -7.17
CA ARG A 95 -10.64 26.40 -6.47
C ARG A 95 -10.01 25.70 -5.28
N PRO A 96 -10.46 25.94 -4.03
CA PRO A 96 -9.90 25.24 -2.87
C PRO A 96 -10.27 23.75 -2.92
N ASN A 97 -9.27 22.89 -2.72
CA ASN A 97 -9.50 21.45 -2.47
C ASN A 97 -9.41 21.22 -0.96
N VAL A 98 -10.55 21.01 -0.34
CA VAL A 98 -10.66 20.80 1.13
C VAL A 98 -10.66 19.34 1.53
N ALA A 99 -10.65 18.41 0.57
CA ALA A 99 -10.77 16.96 0.82
C ALA A 99 -9.79 16.47 1.89
N ALA A 100 -8.52 16.89 1.84
CA ALA A 100 -7.49 16.50 2.81
C ALA A 100 -7.82 16.85 4.27
N HIS A 101 -8.79 17.74 4.52
CA HIS A 101 -9.14 18.28 5.83
C HIS A 101 -10.57 17.91 6.26
N THR A 102 -11.21 17.00 5.56
CA THR A 102 -12.58 16.56 5.84
C THR A 102 -12.64 15.09 6.24
N ALA A 103 -13.65 14.73 7.02
CA ALA A 103 -13.94 13.33 7.35
C ALA A 103 -14.22 12.50 6.09
N ASP A 104 -14.95 13.07 5.12
CA ASP A 104 -15.23 12.43 3.83
C ASP A 104 -13.93 12.12 3.06
N GLY A 105 -12.99 13.05 3.04
CA GLY A 105 -11.69 12.83 2.40
C GLY A 105 -10.92 11.68 3.05
N ILE A 106 -10.90 11.62 4.38
CA ILE A 106 -10.27 10.49 5.09
C ILE A 106 -10.94 9.17 4.72
N LEU A 107 -12.27 9.13 4.71
CA LEU A 107 -13.05 7.93 4.38
C LEU A 107 -12.81 7.49 2.94
N VAL A 108 -12.94 8.41 1.99
CA VAL A 108 -12.71 8.15 0.55
C VAL A 108 -11.27 7.70 0.32
N GLY A 109 -10.29 8.37 0.92
CA GLY A 109 -8.89 7.97 0.82
C GLY A 109 -8.63 6.58 1.38
N ALA A 110 -9.26 6.21 2.50
CA ALA A 110 -9.13 4.89 3.09
C ALA A 110 -9.75 3.78 2.21
N ILE A 111 -10.90 4.06 1.57
CA ILE A 111 -11.53 3.14 0.61
C ILE A 111 -10.61 2.93 -0.60
N ASP A 112 -10.12 4.00 -1.20
CA ASP A 112 -9.23 3.92 -2.36
C ASP A 112 -7.91 3.21 -2.02
N ALA A 113 -7.36 3.43 -0.81
CA ALA A 113 -6.19 2.71 -0.33
C ALA A 113 -6.46 1.21 -0.20
N GLY A 114 -7.64 0.80 0.27
CA GLY A 114 -8.06 -0.60 0.36
C GLY A 114 -8.20 -1.25 -1.02
N ILE A 115 -8.75 -0.53 -1.99
CA ILE A 115 -8.87 -0.99 -3.39
C ILE A 115 -7.48 -1.17 -4.01
N MET A 116 -6.60 -0.20 -3.84
CA MET A 116 -5.21 -0.25 -4.30
C MET A 116 -4.46 -1.43 -3.66
N LEU A 117 -4.61 -1.62 -2.35
CA LEU A 117 -4.02 -2.70 -1.59
C LEU A 117 -4.41 -4.07 -2.15
N THR A 118 -5.69 -4.28 -2.42
CA THR A 118 -6.21 -5.52 -3.02
C THR A 118 -5.64 -5.75 -4.42
N SER A 119 -5.51 -4.69 -5.21
CA SER A 119 -4.93 -4.77 -6.56
C SER A 119 -3.44 -5.16 -6.53
N ILE A 120 -2.66 -4.60 -5.59
CA ILE A 120 -1.25 -4.97 -5.36
C ILE A 120 -1.16 -6.46 -5.01
N GLN A 121 -1.98 -6.90 -4.05
CA GLN A 121 -1.94 -8.30 -3.62
C GLN A 121 -2.32 -9.25 -4.74
N ALA A 122 -3.42 -8.99 -5.44
CA ALA A 122 -3.87 -9.85 -6.53
C ALA A 122 -2.81 -9.96 -7.63
N ALA A 123 -2.15 -8.86 -7.97
CA ALA A 123 -1.05 -8.85 -8.94
C ALA A 123 0.15 -9.67 -8.43
N ALA A 124 0.58 -9.48 -7.18
CA ALA A 124 1.69 -10.21 -6.59
C ALA A 124 1.42 -11.72 -6.53
N GLU A 125 0.25 -12.12 -6.04
CA GLU A 125 -0.14 -13.53 -5.95
C GLU A 125 -0.27 -14.20 -7.33
N SER A 126 -0.71 -13.47 -8.36
CA SER A 126 -0.78 -13.99 -9.74
C SER A 126 0.59 -14.31 -10.33
N LEU A 127 1.64 -13.67 -9.81
CA LEU A 127 3.04 -13.91 -10.18
C LEU A 127 3.74 -14.90 -9.24
N GLY A 128 3.00 -15.48 -8.28
CA GLY A 128 3.52 -16.50 -7.34
C GLY A 128 4.15 -15.93 -6.08
N TYR A 129 4.07 -14.62 -5.83
CA TYR A 129 4.59 -14.00 -4.61
C TYR A 129 3.60 -14.09 -3.46
N GLY A 130 4.09 -14.44 -2.27
CA GLY A 130 3.31 -14.36 -1.03
C GLY A 130 3.24 -12.92 -0.52
N ALA A 131 2.06 -12.48 -0.10
CA ALA A 131 1.84 -11.14 0.44
C ALA A 131 1.16 -11.16 1.81
N ASN A 132 1.39 -10.10 2.59
CA ASN A 132 0.73 -9.86 3.87
C ASN A 132 0.42 -8.38 4.04
N TYR A 133 -0.70 -8.07 4.69
CA TYR A 133 -1.10 -6.71 5.00
C TYR A 133 -0.71 -6.30 6.41
N TYR A 134 -0.42 -5.02 6.58
CA TYR A 134 -0.31 -4.38 7.87
C TYR A 134 -1.14 -3.09 7.89
N TRP A 135 -2.12 -3.04 8.79
CA TRP A 135 -3.15 -2.00 8.79
C TRP A 135 -2.81 -0.76 9.60
N SER A 136 -1.82 -0.82 10.47
CA SER A 136 -1.59 0.28 11.40
C SER A 136 -0.12 0.40 11.75
N ILE A 137 0.40 1.60 11.53
CA ILE A 137 1.69 2.01 12.08
C ILE A 137 1.39 2.55 13.48
N LYS A 138 1.61 1.72 14.50
CA LYS A 138 1.50 2.16 15.89
C LYS A 138 2.66 3.11 16.20
N LYS A 139 2.37 4.41 16.25
CA LYS A 139 3.30 5.33 16.91
C LYS A 139 3.39 4.88 18.36
N ARG A 140 4.55 4.44 18.85
CA ARG A 140 4.79 4.37 20.29
C ARG A 140 4.55 5.77 20.83
N SER A 141 3.51 5.96 21.64
CA SER A 141 3.44 7.12 22.48
C SER A 141 4.67 7.06 23.37
N SER A 142 5.66 7.92 23.09
CA SER A 142 6.60 8.27 24.12
C SER A 142 5.74 8.77 25.27
N SER A 143 5.74 8.02 26.37
CA SER A 143 5.22 8.47 27.65
C SER A 143 5.77 9.88 27.86
N ILE A 144 4.90 10.87 27.74
CA ILE A 144 5.17 12.20 28.25
C ILE A 144 5.06 12.02 29.77
N ASN A 145 6.21 11.95 30.43
CA ASN A 145 6.32 12.25 31.84
C ASN A 145 6.35 13.78 32.01
#